data_0540850533015d7bec679c2c04fe88a4
#
_entry.id   0540850533015d7bec679c2c04fe88a4
#
_cell.length_a   1.000
_cell.length_b   1.000
_cell.length_c   1.000
_cell.angle_alpha   90.00
_cell.angle_beta   90.00
_cell.angle_gamma   90.00
#
_symmetry.space_group_name_H-M   'P 1'
#
loop_
_entity.id
_entity.type
_entity.pdbx_description
1 polymer ?
#
loop_
_entity_poly.entity_id
_entity_poly.type
_entity_poly.pdbx_seq_one_letter_code
_entity_poly.pdbx_strand_id
1 'polypeptide(L)'
;MRDISKSGVAFFAESAIPLMTLVNFALEIPTDEGEPQTISGQGAVVRCEPLAPNMGHFEIALFFQELDAGAEKSIAAFVSSKAN
;
A
#
# COMPACT_ATOMS: atom_id res chain seq x y z
N MET A 1 -5.48 4.77 -1.71
CA MET A 1 -4.25 4.11 -2.22
C MET A 1 -3.91 4.66 -3.58
N ARG A 2 -2.70 5.15 -3.74
CA ARG A 2 -2.27 5.72 -5.01
C ARG A 2 -1.79 4.64 -5.98
N ASP A 3 -0.98 3.72 -5.49
CA ASP A 3 -0.36 2.71 -6.33
C ASP A 3 0.03 1.50 -5.49
N ILE A 4 0.03 0.34 -6.09
CA ILE A 4 0.42 -0.90 -5.43
C ILE A 4 1.21 -1.76 -6.40
N SER A 5 2.25 -2.42 -5.87
CA SER A 5 3.06 -3.37 -6.61
C SER A 5 3.30 -4.60 -5.74
N LYS A 6 4.02 -5.58 -6.26
CA LYS A 6 4.35 -6.77 -5.48
C LYS A 6 5.25 -6.47 -4.29
N SER A 7 5.99 -5.37 -4.33
CA SER A 7 6.97 -5.04 -3.29
C SER A 7 6.47 -4.01 -2.31
N GLY A 8 5.43 -3.25 -2.63
CA GLY A 8 4.97 -2.22 -1.73
C GLY A 8 3.74 -1.48 -2.21
N VAL A 9 3.32 -0.51 -1.42
CA VAL A 9 2.15 0.30 -1.71
C VAL A 9 2.45 1.76 -1.40
N ALA A 10 1.92 2.67 -2.23
CA ALA A 10 1.98 4.09 -1.98
C ALA A 10 0.57 4.62 -1.71
N PHE A 11 0.45 5.51 -0.75
CA PHE A 11 -0.83 6.09 -0.37
C PHE A 11 -0.63 7.49 0.18
N PHE A 12 -1.75 8.21 0.34
CA PHE A 12 -1.72 9.55 0.88
C PHE A 12 -2.16 9.54 2.35
N ALA A 13 -1.48 10.31 3.17
CA ALA A 13 -1.80 10.43 4.59
C ALA A 13 -1.81 11.89 5.00
N GLU A 14 -2.56 12.20 6.04
CA GLU A 14 -2.66 13.56 6.56
C GLU A 14 -1.53 13.91 7.53
N SER A 15 -0.74 12.92 7.93
CA SER A 15 0.39 13.14 8.83
C SER A 15 1.62 12.44 8.30
N ALA A 16 2.78 12.99 8.61
CA ALA A 16 4.05 12.37 8.27
C ALA A 16 4.27 11.13 9.13
N ILE A 17 4.87 10.11 8.54
CA ILE A 17 5.29 8.92 9.25
C ILE A 17 6.79 8.80 9.12
N PRO A 18 7.55 8.67 10.21
CA PRO A 18 9.01 8.59 10.13
C PRO A 18 9.46 7.42 9.26
N LEU A 19 10.58 7.62 8.54
CA LEU A 19 11.17 6.57 7.73
C LEU A 19 11.55 5.38 8.62
N MET A 20 11.45 4.20 8.04
CA MET A 20 11.74 2.92 8.70
C MET A 20 10.79 2.53 9.82
N THR A 21 9.68 3.25 9.96
CA THR A 21 8.62 2.84 10.87
C THR A 21 7.96 1.57 10.35
N LEU A 22 7.79 0.58 11.20
CA LEU A 22 7.04 -0.63 10.84
C LEU A 22 5.56 -0.37 11.07
N VAL A 23 4.78 -0.67 10.06
CA VAL A 23 3.33 -0.40 10.06
C VAL A 23 2.58 -1.69 9.75
N ASN A 24 1.65 -2.05 10.61
CA ASN A 24 0.71 -3.11 10.29
C ASN A 24 -0.42 -2.51 9.48
N PHE A 25 -0.80 -3.16 8.39
CA PHE A 25 -1.80 -2.60 7.50
C PHE A 25 -2.82 -3.64 7.09
N ALA A 26 -3.99 -3.17 6.68
CA ALA A 26 -5.00 -3.97 6.03
C ALA A 26 -5.52 -3.17 4.83
N LEU A 27 -5.53 -3.78 3.67
CA LEU A 27 -5.96 -3.14 2.43
C LEU A 27 -7.10 -3.94 1.80
N GLU A 28 -8.06 -3.26 1.21
CA GLU A 28 -9.09 -3.90 0.40
C GLU A 28 -8.70 -3.78 -1.06
N ILE A 29 -8.62 -4.92 -1.74
CA ILE A 29 -8.27 -4.98 -3.14
C ILE A 29 -9.50 -5.42 -3.92
N PRO A 30 -9.94 -4.64 -4.93
CA PRO A 30 -11.06 -5.05 -5.77
C PRO A 30 -10.75 -6.35 -6.50
N THR A 31 -11.74 -7.19 -6.62
CA THR A 31 -11.63 -8.44 -7.38
C THR A 31 -12.67 -8.47 -8.49
N ASP A 32 -12.45 -9.33 -9.48
CA ASP A 32 -13.40 -9.52 -10.57
C ASP A 32 -14.68 -10.21 -10.10
N GLU A 33 -14.68 -10.77 -8.92
CA GLU A 33 -15.83 -11.48 -8.37
C GLU A 33 -16.83 -10.56 -7.65
N GLY A 34 -16.52 -9.28 -7.58
CA GLY A 34 -17.40 -8.27 -7.02
C GLY A 34 -17.19 -7.95 -5.56
N GLU A 35 -16.65 -8.85 -4.77
CA GLU A 35 -16.35 -8.59 -3.37
C GLU A 35 -14.87 -8.25 -3.21
N PRO A 36 -14.53 -7.12 -2.54
CA PRO A 36 -13.13 -6.82 -2.31
C PRO A 36 -12.50 -7.85 -1.38
N GLN A 37 -11.24 -8.13 -1.64
CA GLN A 37 -10.48 -9.03 -0.78
C GLN A 37 -9.61 -8.20 0.15
N THR A 38 -9.68 -8.50 1.45
CA THR A 38 -8.82 -7.84 2.43
C THR A 38 -7.50 -8.57 2.52
N ILE A 39 -6.41 -7.83 2.36
CA ILE A 39 -5.08 -8.36 2.62
C ILE A 39 -4.47 -7.61 3.79
N SER A 40 -3.67 -8.29 4.57
CA SER A 40 -2.98 -7.66 5.68
C SER A 40 -1.53 -8.11 5.76
N GLY A 41 -0.73 -7.31 6.43
CA GLY A 41 0.68 -7.59 6.56
C GLY A 41 1.39 -6.47 7.30
N GLN A 42 2.71 -6.47 7.22
CA GLN A 42 3.55 -5.46 7.83
C GLN A 42 4.47 -4.88 6.78
N GLY A 43 4.64 -3.57 6.80
CA GLY A 43 5.54 -2.87 5.90
C GLY A 43 6.39 -1.85 6.63
N ALA A 44 7.47 -1.44 6.00
CA ALA A 44 8.33 -0.39 6.50
C ALA A 44 8.17 0.86 5.64
N VAL A 45 8.09 2.02 6.27
CA VAL A 45 8.02 3.29 5.55
C VAL A 45 9.39 3.57 4.93
N VAL A 46 9.44 3.61 3.61
CA VAL A 46 10.69 3.86 2.88
C VAL A 46 10.71 5.24 2.25
N ARG A 47 9.57 5.92 2.21
CA ARG A 47 9.49 7.28 1.70
C ARG A 47 8.30 7.99 2.34
N CYS A 48 8.51 9.26 2.68
CA CYS A 48 7.44 10.13 3.18
C CYS A 48 7.76 11.53 2.67
N GLU A 49 6.97 12.02 1.71
CA GLU A 49 7.20 13.31 1.09
C GLU A 49 5.94 14.17 1.14
N PRO A 50 6.06 15.47 1.45
CA PRO A 50 4.90 16.35 1.38
C PRO A 50 4.48 16.53 -0.08
N LEU A 51 3.16 16.52 -0.32
CA LEU A 51 2.63 16.74 -1.66
C LEU A 51 2.73 18.19 -2.07
N ALA A 52 2.51 19.09 -1.11
CA ALA A 52 2.64 20.51 -1.33
C ALA A 52 2.91 21.18 0.01
N PRO A 53 3.62 22.32 0.06
CA PRO A 53 4.05 22.92 1.32
C PRO A 53 2.93 23.25 2.30
N ASN A 54 1.74 23.55 1.83
CA ASN A 54 0.66 24.01 2.69
C ASN A 54 -0.56 23.10 2.76
N MET A 55 -0.46 21.89 2.23
CA MET A 55 -1.63 21.02 2.14
C MET A 55 -1.79 20.04 3.30
N GLY A 56 -0.76 19.85 4.09
CA GLY A 56 -0.85 18.91 5.20
C GLY A 56 -1.02 17.45 4.80
N HIS A 57 -0.72 17.12 3.55
CA HIS A 57 -0.81 15.75 3.04
C HIS A 57 0.55 15.25 2.62
N PHE A 58 0.77 13.97 2.81
CA PHE A 58 2.04 13.34 2.50
C PHE A 58 1.81 12.11 1.64
N GLU A 59 2.72 11.85 0.72
CA GLU A 59 2.78 10.60 0.00
C GLU A 59 3.68 9.65 0.76
N ILE A 60 3.13 8.52 1.18
CA ILE A 60 3.83 7.52 1.96
C ILE A 60 4.04 6.30 1.10
N ALA A 61 5.25 5.78 1.09
CA ALA A 61 5.54 4.50 0.43
C ALA A 61 5.94 3.48 1.48
N LEU A 62 5.25 2.34 1.48
CA LEU A 62 5.55 1.20 2.34
C LEU A 62 6.16 0.08 1.50
N PHE A 63 7.24 -0.49 2.00
CA PHE A 63 7.84 -1.69 1.45
C PHE A 63 7.34 -2.87 2.26
N PHE A 64 6.75 -3.87 1.60
CA PHE A 64 6.19 -5.02 2.29
C PHE A 64 7.28 -5.85 2.94
N GLN A 65 7.15 -6.09 4.24
CA GLN A 65 8.05 -6.95 5.00
C GLN A 65 7.45 -8.34 5.17
N GLU A 66 6.17 -8.40 5.53
CA GLU A 66 5.45 -9.63 5.69
C GLU A 66 4.04 -9.47 5.12
N LEU A 67 3.55 -10.50 4.46
CA LEU A 67 2.20 -10.53 3.92
C LEU A 67 1.52 -11.82 4.34
N ASP A 68 0.19 -11.77 4.48
CA ASP A 68 -0.62 -12.97 4.72
C ASP A 68 -0.47 -13.96 3.57
N ALA A 69 -0.75 -15.22 3.84
CA ALA A 69 -0.54 -16.29 2.88
C ALA A 69 -1.24 -16.07 1.53
N GLY A 70 -2.41 -15.45 1.52
CA GLY A 70 -3.12 -15.17 0.28
C GLY A 70 -2.82 -13.79 -0.33
N ALA A 71 -2.12 -12.92 0.41
CA ALA A 71 -1.96 -11.53 0.02
C ALA A 71 -1.11 -11.37 -1.23
N GLU A 72 -0.03 -12.12 -1.35
CA GLU A 72 0.84 -12.04 -2.52
C GLU A 72 0.10 -12.38 -3.81
N LYS A 73 -0.74 -13.42 -3.76
CA LYS A 73 -1.54 -13.80 -4.93
C LYS A 73 -2.56 -12.72 -5.27
N SER A 74 -3.20 -12.14 -4.28
CA SER A 74 -4.19 -11.10 -4.50
C SER A 74 -3.54 -9.85 -5.11
N ILE A 75 -2.39 -9.45 -4.60
CA ILE A 75 -1.66 -8.32 -5.14
C ILE A 75 -1.18 -8.61 -6.56
N ALA A 76 -0.64 -9.79 -6.80
CA ALA A 76 -0.17 -10.16 -8.13
C ALA A 76 -1.30 -10.16 -9.15
N ALA A 77 -2.47 -10.68 -8.77
CA ALA A 77 -3.64 -10.67 -9.64
C ALA A 77 -4.11 -9.25 -9.94
N PHE A 78 -4.14 -8.38 -8.93
CA PHE A 78 -4.55 -7.00 -9.11
C PHE A 78 -3.58 -6.24 -10.01
N VAL A 79 -2.29 -6.39 -9.79
CA VAL A 79 -1.26 -5.73 -10.58
C VAL A 79 -1.30 -6.22 -12.04
N SER A 80 -1.46 -7.53 -12.26
CA SER A 80 -1.59 -8.09 -13.60
C SER A 80 -2.81 -7.55 -14.32
N SER A 81 -3.92 -7.43 -13.60
CA SER A 81 -5.15 -6.89 -14.18
C SER A 81 -5.00 -5.44 -14.63
N LYS A 82 -4.19 -4.66 -13.91
CA LYS A 82 -3.97 -3.25 -14.26
C LYS A 82 -2.88 -3.04 -15.30
N ALA A 83 -2.05 -4.03 -15.53
CA ALA A 83 -0.92 -3.90 -16.45
C ALA A 83 -1.30 -3.89 -17.93
N ASN A 84 -2.54 -4.06 -18.24
CA ASN A 84 -3.01 -4.06 -19.64
C ASN A 84 -3.32 -2.67 -20.11
#